data_a1c01966c70722476d1c1d63776b2d15
#
_entry.id   a1c01966c70722476d1c1d63776b2d15
#
_cell.length_a   1.000
_cell.length_b   1.000
_cell.length_c   1.000
_cell.angle_alpha   90.00
_cell.angle_beta   90.00
_cell.angle_gamma   90.00
#
_symmetry.space_group_name_H-M   'P 1'
#
loop_
_entity.id
_entity.type
_entity.pdbx_description
1 polymer ?
#
loop_
_entity_poly.entity_id
_entity_poly.type
_entity_poly.pdbx_seq_one_letter_code
_entity_poly.pdbx_strand_id
1 'polypeptide(L)'
;MHIVENNKIQNTCLIFIEVESLAQQTKLENDYEEFCSLVSSCDTRIKEKIKLNQKIPSTKTFISQGKLENIKTVISQNDIDLIIINHKLTASQNRNLELYLNKRVIDKTELILDIFASRATSHIGKLQVELAQLNHLSTRLIRGWTHLERQKGGIGL
;
A
#
# COMPACT_ATOMS: atom_id res chain seq x y z
N MET A 1 11.93 -2.47 -2.28
CA MET A 1 11.37 -1.16 -1.89
C MET A 1 11.22 -1.12 -0.37
N HIS A 2 11.74 -0.14 0.27
CA HIS A 2 11.72 -0.08 1.73
C HIS A 2 10.79 1.03 2.21
N ILE A 3 10.18 0.83 3.38
CA ILE A 3 9.32 1.84 4.02
C ILE A 3 10.14 3.07 4.45
N VAL A 4 11.44 2.89 4.66
CA VAL A 4 12.36 3.98 4.95
C VAL A 4 13.07 4.39 3.66
N GLU A 5 12.84 5.60 3.23
CA GLU A 5 13.54 6.22 2.10
C GLU A 5 14.55 7.23 2.61
N ASN A 6 15.77 7.18 2.08
CA ASN A 6 16.83 8.14 2.41
C ASN A 6 17.09 8.32 3.91
N ASN A 7 17.02 7.25 4.69
CA ASN A 7 17.20 7.27 6.15
C ASN A 7 16.19 8.14 6.91
N LYS A 8 15.11 8.58 6.26
CA LYS A 8 14.04 9.34 6.92
C LYS A 8 12.88 8.40 7.27
N ILE A 9 12.49 8.39 8.55
CA ILE A 9 11.30 7.67 9.00
C ILE A 9 10.07 8.33 8.40
N GLN A 10 9.24 7.56 7.70
CA GLN A 10 8.03 8.07 7.05
C GLN A 10 6.86 8.12 8.02
N ASN A 11 6.09 9.19 7.95
CA ASN A 11 4.83 9.33 8.66
C ASN A 11 3.75 8.59 7.88
N THR A 12 3.10 7.63 8.51
CA THR A 12 2.22 6.68 7.86
C THR A 12 0.78 6.83 8.32
N CYS A 13 -0.14 6.76 7.36
CA CYS A 13 -1.56 6.57 7.59
C CYS A 13 -1.93 5.13 7.28
N LEU A 14 -2.51 4.42 8.25
CA LEU A 14 -3.08 3.10 8.04
C LEU A 14 -4.53 3.21 7.61
N ILE A 15 -4.91 2.51 6.57
CA ILE A 15 -6.31 2.37 6.16
C ILE A 15 -6.69 0.91 6.26
N PHE A 16 -7.52 0.58 7.22
CA PHE A 16 -8.08 -0.75 7.40
C PHE A 16 -9.49 -0.79 6.82
N ILE A 17 -9.67 -1.60 5.79
CA ILE A 17 -10.94 -1.71 5.08
C ILE A 17 -11.56 -3.07 5.37
N GLU A 18 -12.75 -3.07 5.96
CA GLU A 18 -13.59 -4.24 6.09
C GLU A 18 -14.47 -4.34 4.86
N VAL A 19 -14.30 -5.42 4.09
CA VAL A 19 -15.11 -5.66 2.90
C VAL A 19 -16.11 -6.77 3.21
N GLU A 20 -17.38 -6.45 3.21
CA GLU A 20 -18.45 -7.40 3.58
C GLU A 20 -18.45 -8.65 2.69
N SER A 21 -18.19 -8.49 1.41
CA SER A 21 -18.13 -9.62 0.46
C SER A 21 -16.96 -10.57 0.71
N LEU A 22 -15.94 -10.13 1.42
CA LEU A 22 -14.71 -10.89 1.72
C LEU A 22 -14.63 -11.32 3.19
N ALA A 23 -15.52 -10.81 4.05
CA ALA A 23 -15.46 -11.04 5.49
C ALA A 23 -16.04 -12.41 5.88
N GLN A 24 -15.26 -13.19 6.60
CA GLN A 24 -15.76 -14.28 7.45
C GLN A 24 -16.00 -13.68 8.83
N GLN A 25 -17.23 -13.76 9.31
CA GLN A 25 -17.77 -13.01 10.44
C GLN A 25 -17.03 -13.08 11.80
N THR A 26 -16.02 -13.91 11.96
CA THR A 26 -15.39 -14.18 13.26
C THR A 26 -13.96 -13.65 13.42
N LYS A 27 -13.41 -12.94 12.43
CA LYS A 27 -11.98 -12.58 12.42
C LYS A 27 -11.67 -11.08 12.49
N LEU A 28 -12.64 -10.19 12.46
CA LEU A 28 -12.41 -8.78 12.12
C LEU A 28 -11.58 -7.99 13.14
N GLU A 29 -11.81 -8.18 14.46
CA GLU A 29 -11.03 -7.46 15.47
C GLU A 29 -9.58 -7.94 15.51
N ASN A 30 -9.38 -9.26 15.41
CA ASN A 30 -8.05 -9.85 15.37
C ASN A 30 -7.27 -9.41 14.12
N ASP A 31 -7.94 -9.28 12.96
CA ASP A 31 -7.33 -8.86 11.71
C ASP A 31 -6.84 -7.41 11.78
N TYR A 32 -7.59 -6.53 12.43
CA TYR A 32 -7.18 -5.14 12.62
C TYR A 32 -5.96 -5.02 13.53
N GLU A 33 -5.97 -5.70 14.67
CA GLU A 33 -4.84 -5.72 15.60
C GLU A 33 -3.59 -6.33 14.95
N GLU A 34 -3.77 -7.41 14.22
CA GLU A 34 -2.68 -8.04 13.45
C GLU A 34 -2.08 -7.09 12.43
N PHE A 35 -2.92 -6.39 11.67
CA PHE A 35 -2.46 -5.41 10.69
C PHE A 35 -1.67 -4.28 11.35
N CYS A 36 -2.17 -3.71 12.43
CA CYS A 36 -1.45 -2.70 13.19
C CYS A 36 -0.11 -3.20 13.73
N SER A 37 -0.07 -4.45 14.22
CA SER A 37 1.16 -5.07 14.70
C SER A 37 2.18 -5.27 13.57
N LEU A 38 1.73 -5.70 12.39
CA LEU A 38 2.59 -5.86 11.22
C LEU A 38 3.24 -4.53 10.84
N VAL A 39 2.46 -3.48 10.78
CA VAL A 39 2.99 -2.15 10.44
C VAL A 39 3.91 -1.63 11.54
N SER A 40 3.58 -1.85 12.79
CA SER A 40 4.42 -1.44 13.93
C SER A 40 5.80 -2.13 13.94
N SER A 41 5.91 -3.30 13.30
CA SER A 41 7.21 -3.99 13.16
C SER A 41 8.11 -3.37 12.10
N CYS A 42 7.60 -2.44 11.31
CA CYS A 42 8.37 -1.71 10.30
C CYS A 42 8.88 -0.39 10.86
N ASP A 43 9.96 0.13 10.27
CA ASP A 43 10.53 1.42 10.65
C ASP A 43 9.69 2.57 10.10
N THR A 44 8.50 2.75 10.64
CA THR A 44 7.58 3.80 10.25
C THR A 44 6.89 4.41 11.47
N ARG A 45 6.44 5.64 11.34
CA ARG A 45 5.68 6.32 12.39
C ARG A 45 4.21 6.36 12.00
N ILE A 46 3.36 5.67 12.74
CA ILE A 46 1.91 5.68 12.50
C ILE A 46 1.33 6.99 13.05
N LYS A 47 0.88 7.86 12.16
CA LYS A 47 0.26 9.14 12.51
C LYS A 47 -1.27 9.06 12.58
N GLU A 48 -1.88 8.32 11.67
CA GLU A 48 -3.32 8.19 11.55
C GLU A 48 -3.72 6.74 11.28
N LYS A 49 -4.85 6.33 11.84
CA LYS A 49 -5.49 5.03 11.59
C LYS A 49 -6.92 5.27 11.18
N ILE A 50 -7.30 4.82 10.00
CA ILE A 50 -8.64 4.95 9.46
C ILE A 50 -9.26 3.56 9.30
N LYS A 51 -10.44 3.36 9.84
CA LYS A 51 -11.24 2.14 9.62
C LYS A 51 -12.39 2.46 8.69
N LEU A 52 -12.56 1.65 7.66
CA LEU A 52 -13.64 1.78 6.69
C LEU A 52 -14.41 0.48 6.54
N ASN A 53 -15.70 0.60 6.30
CA ASN A 53 -16.56 -0.52 5.91
C ASN A 53 -17.00 -0.32 4.48
N GLN A 54 -16.96 -1.39 3.68
CA GLN A 54 -17.36 -1.36 2.29
C GLN A 54 -18.00 -2.68 1.89
N LYS A 55 -19.06 -2.63 1.11
CA LYS A 55 -19.76 -3.85 0.68
C LYS A 55 -18.93 -4.65 -0.31
N ILE A 56 -18.48 -4.00 -1.37
CA ILE A 56 -17.64 -4.59 -2.42
C ILE A 56 -16.50 -3.63 -2.76
N PRO A 57 -15.32 -4.14 -3.17
CA PRO A 57 -14.24 -3.27 -3.61
C PRO A 57 -14.60 -2.54 -4.91
N SER A 58 -14.20 -1.28 -5.00
CA SER A 58 -14.25 -0.55 -6.27
C SER A 58 -13.18 -1.10 -7.22
N THR A 59 -13.52 -1.31 -8.48
CA THR A 59 -12.56 -1.78 -9.49
C THR A 59 -11.50 -0.75 -9.82
N LYS A 60 -11.80 0.53 -9.67
CA LYS A 60 -10.91 1.64 -10.01
C LYS A 60 -9.90 1.94 -8.91
N THR A 61 -10.37 2.05 -7.67
CA THR A 61 -9.56 2.53 -6.54
C THR A 61 -9.64 1.66 -5.30
N PHE A 62 -10.33 0.54 -5.33
CA PHE A 62 -10.67 -0.30 -4.20
C PHE A 62 -11.63 0.38 -3.21
N ILE A 63 -11.38 1.62 -2.87
CA ILE A 63 -12.16 2.44 -1.93
C ILE A 63 -13.19 3.26 -2.71
N SER A 64 -14.42 3.36 -2.20
CA SER A 64 -15.47 4.15 -2.84
C SER A 64 -15.13 5.64 -2.85
N GLN A 65 -15.64 6.37 -3.86
CA GLN A 65 -15.30 7.78 -4.10
C GLN A 65 -15.61 8.68 -2.90
N GLY A 66 -16.76 8.52 -2.27
CA GLY A 66 -17.12 9.34 -1.10
C GLY A 66 -16.16 9.15 0.07
N LYS A 67 -15.74 7.91 0.31
CA LYS A 67 -14.77 7.61 1.36
C LYS A 67 -13.37 8.12 1.02
N LEU A 68 -12.99 8.09 -0.26
CA LEU A 68 -11.73 8.67 -0.72
C LEU A 68 -11.63 10.16 -0.48
N GLU A 69 -12.71 10.90 -0.66
CA GLU A 69 -12.73 12.34 -0.40
C GLU A 69 -12.44 12.64 1.08
N ASN A 70 -13.04 11.88 1.99
CA ASN A 70 -12.77 11.99 3.42
C ASN A 70 -11.33 11.64 3.77
N ILE A 71 -10.78 10.58 3.18
CA ILE A 71 -9.39 10.18 3.38
C ILE A 71 -8.45 11.28 2.90
N LYS A 72 -8.71 11.85 1.75
CA LYS A 72 -7.90 12.95 1.20
C LYS A 72 -7.88 14.15 2.14
N THR A 73 -9.00 14.49 2.75
CA THR A 73 -9.09 15.55 3.75
C THR A 73 -8.21 15.25 4.96
N VAL A 74 -8.31 14.03 5.52
CA VAL A 74 -7.49 13.60 6.66
C VAL A 74 -6.01 13.67 6.32
N ILE A 75 -5.61 13.18 5.16
CA ILE A 75 -4.22 13.17 4.72
C ILE A 75 -3.68 14.60 4.54
N SER A 76 -4.49 15.52 4.01
CA SER A 76 -4.07 16.91 3.81
C SER A 76 -3.92 17.69 5.12
N GLN A 77 -4.64 17.29 6.16
CA GLN A 77 -4.59 17.93 7.48
C GLN A 77 -3.45 17.40 8.36
N ASN A 78 -2.87 16.28 7.99
CA ASN A 78 -1.80 15.61 8.73
C ASN A 78 -0.56 15.49 7.84
N ASP A 79 0.60 15.47 8.46
CA ASP A 79 1.86 15.30 7.73
C ASP A 79 2.07 13.80 7.44
N ILE A 80 1.49 13.33 6.34
CA ILE A 80 1.52 11.93 5.90
C ILE A 80 2.42 11.80 4.69
N ASP A 81 3.34 10.85 4.73
CA ASP A 81 4.25 10.50 3.63
C ASP A 81 3.83 9.22 2.92
N LEU A 82 3.23 8.28 3.65
CA LEU A 82 2.96 6.92 3.20
C LEU A 82 1.58 6.46 3.65
N ILE A 83 0.89 5.74 2.77
CA ILE A 83 -0.40 5.12 3.07
C ILE A 83 -0.25 3.61 2.94
N ILE A 84 -0.70 2.86 3.94
CA ILE A 84 -0.69 1.41 3.95
C ILE A 84 -2.12 0.89 4.04
N ILE A 85 -2.50 0.02 3.10
CA ILE A 85 -3.82 -0.58 3.02
C ILE A 85 -3.73 -2.07 3.31
N ASN A 86 -4.70 -2.60 4.04
CA ASN A 86 -4.73 -3.99 4.51
C ASN A 86 -5.17 -5.02 3.46
N HIS A 87 -5.33 -4.62 2.21
CA HIS A 87 -5.73 -5.51 1.12
C HIS A 87 -4.70 -5.50 0.00
N LYS A 88 -4.70 -6.59 -0.79
CA LYS A 88 -3.97 -6.64 -2.04
C LYS A 88 -4.70 -5.75 -3.06
N LEU A 89 -3.97 -4.85 -3.68
CA LEU A 89 -4.46 -3.98 -4.74
C LEU A 89 -3.99 -4.46 -6.11
N THR A 90 -4.80 -4.24 -7.13
CA THR A 90 -4.30 -4.36 -8.50
C THR A 90 -3.34 -3.21 -8.79
N ALA A 91 -2.50 -3.36 -9.81
CA ALA A 91 -1.59 -2.29 -10.22
C ALA A 91 -2.36 -1.01 -10.61
N SER A 92 -3.53 -1.15 -11.24
CA SER A 92 -4.39 -0.01 -11.57
C SER A 92 -4.95 0.69 -10.34
N GLN A 93 -5.47 -0.08 -9.38
CA GLN A 93 -6.01 0.47 -8.13
C GLN A 93 -4.93 1.20 -7.35
N ASN A 94 -3.75 0.62 -7.23
CA ASN A 94 -2.62 1.23 -6.54
C ASN A 94 -2.24 2.56 -7.19
N ARG A 95 -2.08 2.58 -8.51
CA ARG A 95 -1.73 3.78 -9.26
C ARG A 95 -2.81 4.87 -9.16
N ASN A 96 -4.08 4.49 -9.29
CA ASN A 96 -5.18 5.45 -9.19
C ASN A 96 -5.27 6.08 -7.81
N LEU A 97 -5.02 5.30 -6.75
CA LEU A 97 -4.96 5.80 -5.39
C LEU A 97 -3.81 6.78 -5.19
N GLU A 98 -2.62 6.44 -5.69
CA GLU A 98 -1.45 7.33 -5.60
C GLU A 98 -1.68 8.65 -6.33
N LEU A 99 -2.29 8.60 -7.52
CA LEU A 99 -2.61 9.80 -8.28
C LEU A 99 -3.64 10.67 -7.57
N TYR A 100 -4.69 10.06 -7.02
CA TYR A 100 -5.77 10.78 -6.36
C TYR A 100 -5.30 11.41 -5.03
N LEU A 101 -4.61 10.61 -4.21
CA LEU A 101 -4.16 11.04 -2.87
C LEU A 101 -2.85 11.82 -2.90
N ASN A 102 -2.12 11.76 -4.00
CA ASN A 102 -0.80 12.37 -4.16
C ASN A 102 0.19 11.94 -3.08
N LYS A 103 0.12 10.68 -2.69
CA LYS A 103 0.99 10.04 -1.71
C LYS A 103 1.34 8.63 -2.19
N ARG A 104 2.45 8.11 -1.69
CA ARG A 104 2.81 6.72 -1.93
C ARG A 104 1.84 5.81 -1.21
N VAL A 105 1.35 4.80 -1.92
CA VAL A 105 0.44 3.78 -1.37
C VAL A 105 1.08 2.42 -1.50
N ILE A 106 1.16 1.69 -0.40
CA ILE A 106 1.57 0.29 -0.43
C ILE A 106 0.41 -0.59 0.01
N ASP A 107 0.30 -1.74 -0.60
CA ASP A 107 -0.72 -2.72 -0.28
C ASP A 107 -0.18 -3.79 0.69
N LYS A 108 -1.04 -4.72 1.08
CA LYS A 108 -0.68 -5.80 2.00
C LYS A 108 0.47 -6.66 1.46
N THR A 109 0.50 -6.93 0.15
CA THR A 109 1.55 -7.74 -0.47
C THR A 109 2.91 -7.06 -0.33
N GLU A 110 3.00 -5.79 -0.67
CA GLU A 110 4.24 -5.03 -0.56
C GLU A 110 4.71 -4.92 0.89
N LEU A 111 3.77 -4.69 1.82
CA LEU A 111 4.08 -4.65 3.26
C LEU A 111 4.71 -5.97 3.74
N ILE A 112 4.11 -7.10 3.38
CA ILE A 112 4.61 -8.42 3.78
C ILE A 112 5.98 -8.69 3.17
N LEU A 113 6.20 -8.32 1.90
CA LEU A 113 7.49 -8.47 1.26
C LEU A 113 8.58 -7.63 1.93
N ASP A 114 8.27 -6.41 2.34
CA ASP A 114 9.20 -5.56 3.08
C ASP A 114 9.56 -6.15 4.46
N ILE A 115 8.57 -6.72 5.15
CA ILE A 115 8.80 -7.39 6.43
C ILE A 115 9.72 -8.60 6.24
N PHE A 116 9.45 -9.44 5.24
CA PHE A 116 10.30 -10.58 4.93
C PHE A 116 11.72 -10.16 4.55
N ALA A 117 11.87 -9.11 3.77
CA ALA A 117 13.18 -8.58 3.40
C ALA A 117 13.99 -8.18 4.63
N SER A 118 13.36 -7.53 5.61
CA SER A 118 14.04 -7.10 6.85
C SER A 118 14.40 -8.27 7.78
N ARG A 119 13.66 -9.38 7.69
CA ARG A 119 13.83 -10.56 8.56
C ARG A 119 14.65 -11.68 7.93
N ALA A 120 14.90 -11.63 6.62
CA ALA A 120 15.69 -12.65 5.94
C ALA A 120 17.15 -12.61 6.40
N THR A 121 17.65 -13.74 6.91
CA THR A 121 19.01 -13.84 7.47
C THR A 121 19.94 -14.64 6.57
N SER A 122 19.45 -15.62 5.80
CA SER A 122 20.25 -16.40 4.89
C SER A 122 20.42 -15.68 3.55
N HIS A 123 21.55 -15.91 2.88
CA HIS A 123 21.80 -15.35 1.55
C HIS A 123 20.73 -15.81 0.54
N ILE A 124 20.38 -17.10 0.54
CA ILE A 124 19.35 -17.65 -0.34
C ILE A 124 17.96 -17.03 -0.01
N GLY A 125 17.62 -16.91 1.28
CA GLY A 125 16.38 -16.30 1.72
C GLY A 125 16.28 -14.86 1.27
N LYS A 126 17.35 -14.08 1.38
CA LYS A 126 17.40 -12.69 0.89
C LYS A 126 17.19 -12.62 -0.61
N LEU A 127 17.83 -13.48 -1.38
CA LEU A 127 17.66 -13.52 -2.83
C LEU A 127 16.23 -13.89 -3.24
N GLN A 128 15.60 -14.83 -2.54
CA GLN A 128 14.21 -15.22 -2.79
C GLN A 128 13.24 -14.08 -2.53
N VAL A 129 13.43 -13.33 -1.45
CA VAL A 129 12.59 -12.16 -1.13
C VAL A 129 12.83 -11.04 -2.14
N GLU A 130 14.06 -10.76 -2.51
CA GLU A 130 14.40 -9.77 -3.54
C GLU A 130 13.75 -10.11 -4.88
N LEU A 131 13.76 -11.38 -5.28
CA LEU A 131 13.10 -11.82 -6.50
C LEU A 131 11.58 -11.59 -6.43
N ALA A 132 10.95 -11.93 -5.31
CA ALA A 132 9.52 -11.69 -5.10
C ALA A 132 9.19 -10.19 -5.16
N GLN A 133 10.01 -9.35 -4.54
CA GLN A 133 9.86 -7.89 -4.59
C GLN A 133 10.01 -7.35 -6.01
N LEU A 134 11.00 -7.82 -6.76
CA LEU A 134 11.20 -7.43 -8.14
C LEU A 134 10.03 -7.85 -9.03
N ASN A 135 9.49 -9.05 -8.84
CA ASN A 135 8.33 -9.51 -9.59
C ASN A 135 7.10 -8.67 -9.29
N HIS A 136 6.87 -8.33 -8.04
CA HIS A 136 5.77 -7.44 -7.65
C HIS A 136 5.94 -6.04 -8.25
N LEU A 137 7.13 -5.47 -8.12
CA LEU A 137 7.46 -4.14 -8.62
C LEU A 137 7.39 -4.07 -10.14
N SER A 138 7.84 -5.10 -10.86
CA SER A 138 7.81 -5.13 -12.33
C SER A 138 6.39 -4.99 -12.88
N THR A 139 5.41 -5.62 -12.23
CA THR A 139 3.99 -5.48 -12.60
C THR A 139 3.52 -4.03 -12.46
N ARG A 140 3.95 -3.34 -11.42
CA ARG A 140 3.63 -1.92 -11.19
C ARG A 140 4.34 -1.02 -12.18
N LEU A 141 5.63 -1.25 -12.44
CA LEU A 141 6.46 -0.45 -13.33
C LEU A 141 6.02 -0.53 -14.80
N ILE A 142 5.61 -1.70 -15.27
CA ILE A 142 5.15 -1.84 -16.66
C ILE A 142 4.01 -0.86 -16.96
N ARG A 143 3.03 -0.75 -16.08
CA ARG A 143 1.92 0.18 -16.24
C ARG A 143 2.33 1.63 -16.04
N GLY A 144 3.16 1.91 -15.06
CA GLY A 144 3.73 3.23 -14.83
C GLY A 144 4.59 3.69 -15.99
N TRP A 145 5.39 2.79 -16.54
CA TRP A 145 6.24 3.04 -17.69
C TRP A 145 5.42 3.42 -18.93
N THR A 146 4.39 2.66 -19.27
CA THR A 146 3.49 2.96 -20.37
C THR A 146 2.85 4.34 -20.22
N HIS A 147 2.46 4.69 -19.01
CA HIS A 147 1.90 6.00 -18.71
C HIS A 147 2.92 7.13 -18.91
N LEU A 148 4.15 6.93 -18.46
CA LEU A 148 5.24 7.89 -18.64
C LEU A 148 5.62 8.06 -20.11
N GLU A 149 5.64 6.99 -20.88
CA GLU A 149 5.87 7.06 -22.33
C GLU A 149 4.82 7.92 -23.02
N ARG A 150 3.56 7.73 -22.68
CA ARG A 150 2.47 8.55 -23.21
C ARG A 150 2.62 10.02 -22.84
N GLN A 151 3.01 10.32 -21.63
CA GLN A 151 3.26 11.68 -21.16
C GLN A 151 4.44 12.33 -21.84
N LYS A 152 5.45 11.55 -22.18
CA LYS A 152 6.68 12.02 -22.85
C LYS A 152 6.61 11.96 -24.37
N GLY A 153 5.45 11.72 -24.95
CA GLY A 153 5.30 11.61 -26.39
C GLY A 153 5.95 10.37 -26.98
N GLY A 154 6.01 9.29 -26.24
CA GLY A 154 6.57 8.03 -26.70
C GLY A 154 8.09 7.95 -26.67
N ILE A 155 8.74 8.86 -25.97
CA ILE A 155 10.21 8.88 -25.85
C ILE A 155 10.67 7.98 -24.69
N GLY A 156 10.00 6.91 -24.46
CA GLY A 156 10.43 5.98 -23.43
C GLY A 156 11.53 5.07 -23.91
N LEU A 157 12.42 5.50 -24.65
CA LEU A 157 13.51 4.67 -25.20
C LEU A 157 13.21 3.56 -26.12
#